data_3eee389ad51cc9699b7781f56a3d0a8d
#
_entry.id   3eee389ad51cc9699b7781f56a3d0a8d
#
_cell.length_a   1.000
_cell.length_b   1.000
_cell.length_c   1.000
_cell.angle_alpha   90.00
_cell.angle_beta   90.00
_cell.angle_gamma   90.00
#
_symmetry.space_group_name_H-M   'P 1'
#
loop_
_entity.id
_entity.type
_entity.pdbx_description
1 polymer ?
#
loop_
_entity_poly.entity_id
_entity_poly.type
_entity_poly.pdbx_seq_one_letter_code
_entity_poly.pdbx_strand_id
1 'polypeptide(L)'
;MKKILTILMLTMAIGLTACHQDNDEYMTLATICLDGGDTLTIEKVQAMAHLTNLNSRHVTSSADFIGSKVQIELLRGAYQAHVEGILSYTDLQGKRFVRSFRAVSDYIELVGSGTSEAKLNIIFLD
;
A
#
# COMPACT_ATOMS: atom_id res chain seq x y z
N MET A 1 10.44 -50.05 -10.94
CA MET A 1 9.63 -49.07 -11.67
C MET A 1 8.84 -48.17 -10.78
N LYS A 2 8.12 -48.69 -9.75
CA LYS A 2 7.33 -47.87 -8.86
C LYS A 2 8.14 -46.85 -8.03
N LYS A 3 9.39 -47.19 -7.65
CA LYS A 3 10.23 -46.30 -6.86
C LYS A 3 10.75 -45.12 -7.68
N ILE A 4 10.98 -45.31 -8.98
CA ILE A 4 11.45 -44.24 -9.87
C ILE A 4 10.33 -43.22 -10.12
N LEU A 5 9.08 -43.66 -10.25
CA LEU A 5 7.92 -42.79 -10.41
C LEU A 5 7.65 -41.91 -9.20
N THR A 6 7.82 -42.48 -8.00
CA THR A 6 7.64 -41.75 -6.74
C THR A 6 8.68 -40.66 -6.56
N ILE A 7 9.94 -40.92 -6.93
CA ILE A 7 11.03 -39.95 -6.87
C ILE A 7 10.81 -38.81 -7.87
N LEU A 8 10.29 -39.12 -9.08
CA LEU A 8 10.00 -38.13 -10.09
C LEU A 8 8.87 -37.17 -9.66
N MET A 9 7.83 -37.69 -9.02
CA MET A 9 6.75 -36.86 -8.50
C MET A 9 7.19 -35.95 -7.37
N LEU A 10 8.09 -36.42 -6.51
CA LEU A 10 8.64 -35.62 -5.42
C LEU A 10 9.48 -34.47 -5.94
N THR A 11 10.24 -34.68 -7.00
CA THR A 11 11.07 -33.66 -7.64
C THR A 11 10.21 -32.56 -8.27
N MET A 12 9.08 -32.91 -8.88
CA MET A 12 8.15 -31.93 -9.45
C MET A 12 7.49 -31.05 -8.37
N ALA A 13 7.12 -31.63 -7.23
CA ALA A 13 6.53 -30.86 -6.13
C ALA A 13 7.48 -29.82 -5.56
N ILE A 14 8.75 -30.14 -5.46
CA ILE A 14 9.79 -29.21 -4.97
C ILE A 14 9.99 -28.07 -5.98
N GLY A 15 9.94 -28.35 -7.28
CA GLY A 15 10.07 -27.35 -8.33
C GLY A 15 8.94 -26.32 -8.32
N LEU A 16 7.70 -26.75 -8.06
CA LEU A 16 6.54 -25.86 -7.96
C LEU A 16 6.63 -24.94 -6.74
N THR A 17 7.14 -25.43 -5.62
CA THR A 17 7.32 -24.65 -4.39
C THR A 17 8.38 -23.56 -4.60
N ALA A 18 9.47 -23.85 -5.31
CA ALA A 18 10.51 -22.88 -5.62
C ALA A 18 9.99 -21.74 -6.50
N CYS A 19 9.12 -22.03 -7.48
CA CYS A 19 8.51 -21.00 -8.32
C CYS A 19 7.62 -20.03 -7.54
N HIS A 20 6.93 -20.49 -6.52
CA HIS A 20 6.12 -19.64 -5.65
C HIS A 20 6.97 -18.68 -4.81
N GLN A 21 8.12 -19.11 -4.35
CA GLN A 21 9.05 -18.27 -3.58
C GLN A 21 9.64 -17.13 -4.43
N ASP A 22 9.90 -17.37 -5.69
CA ASP A 22 10.48 -16.37 -6.59
C ASP A 22 9.51 -15.20 -6.84
N ASN A 23 8.20 -15.44 -6.84
CA ASN A 23 7.20 -14.39 -7.04
C ASN A 23 7.09 -13.45 -5.84
N ASP A 24 7.31 -13.95 -4.62
CA ASP A 24 7.19 -13.14 -3.40
C ASP A 24 8.32 -12.12 -3.27
N GLU A 25 9.47 -12.34 -3.90
CA GLU A 25 10.61 -11.42 -3.85
C GLU A 25 10.37 -10.12 -4.59
N TYR A 26 9.43 -10.09 -5.54
CA TYR A 26 9.15 -8.90 -6.35
C TYR A 26 8.02 -8.05 -5.79
N MET A 27 7.31 -8.56 -4.80
CA MET A 27 6.15 -7.89 -4.21
C MET A 27 6.49 -7.27 -2.86
N THR A 28 5.75 -6.25 -2.52
CA THR A 28 5.80 -5.64 -1.18
C THR A 28 4.38 -5.28 -0.74
N LEU A 29 4.13 -5.37 0.57
CA LEU A 29 2.92 -4.84 1.15
C LEU A 29 3.19 -3.39 1.54
N ALA A 30 2.68 -2.47 0.74
CA ALA A 30 2.90 -1.04 0.96
C ALA A 30 1.86 -0.48 1.92
N THR A 31 2.33 0.23 2.94
CA THR A 31 1.47 0.95 3.87
C THR A 31 1.63 2.44 3.58
N ILE A 32 0.54 3.08 3.17
CA ILE A 32 0.49 4.52 2.94
C ILE A 32 -0.17 5.16 4.14
N CYS A 33 0.57 6.02 4.84
CA CYS A 33 0.12 6.70 6.04
C CYS A 33 -0.19 8.16 5.72
N LEU A 34 -1.39 8.61 6.11
CA LEU A 34 -1.77 10.02 5.99
C LEU A 34 -1.35 10.77 7.24
N ASP A 35 -0.67 11.89 7.06
CA ASP A 35 -0.17 12.72 8.15
C ASP A 35 -0.87 14.08 8.12
N GLY A 36 -1.65 14.35 9.17
CA GLY A 36 -2.33 15.63 9.34
C GLY A 36 -1.58 16.62 10.22
N GLY A 37 -0.38 16.27 10.69
CA GLY A 37 0.40 17.09 11.60
C GLY A 37 0.02 16.86 13.07
N ASP A 38 0.63 17.67 13.94
CA ASP A 38 0.48 17.52 15.40
C ASP A 38 -0.80 18.18 15.94
N THR A 39 -1.50 18.96 15.12
CA THR A 39 -2.64 19.77 15.55
C THR A 39 -3.98 19.06 15.39
N LEU A 40 -3.99 17.86 14.80
CA LEU A 40 -5.24 17.12 14.62
C LEU A 40 -5.01 15.62 14.73
N THR A 41 -6.08 14.91 15.06
CA THR A 41 -6.09 13.44 15.12
C THR A 41 -7.08 12.92 14.09
N ILE A 42 -6.58 12.16 13.11
CA ILE A 42 -7.44 11.57 12.08
C ILE A 42 -8.21 10.40 12.69
N GLU A 43 -9.53 10.42 12.56
CA GLU A 43 -10.39 9.36 13.08
C GLU A 43 -10.83 8.38 12.00
N LYS A 44 -11.24 8.91 10.85
CA LYS A 44 -11.77 8.08 9.75
C LYS A 44 -11.43 8.70 8.40
N VAL A 45 -11.09 7.86 7.45
CA VAL A 45 -10.79 8.27 6.07
C VAL A 45 -11.71 7.53 5.12
N GLN A 46 -12.37 8.28 4.24
CA GLN A 46 -13.17 7.75 3.13
C GLN A 46 -12.58 8.32 1.84
N ALA A 47 -11.61 7.61 1.29
CA ALA A 47 -10.82 8.11 0.17
C ALA A 47 -10.39 6.98 -0.73
N MET A 48 -9.92 7.34 -1.92
CA MET A 48 -9.31 6.42 -2.86
C MET A 48 -7.82 6.75 -3.00
N ALA A 49 -6.99 5.76 -2.80
CA ALA A 49 -5.55 5.86 -3.01
C ALA A 49 -5.21 5.28 -4.39
N HIS A 50 -4.49 6.05 -5.19
CA HIS A 50 -3.98 5.62 -6.49
C HIS A 50 -2.46 5.64 -6.46
N LEU A 51 -1.84 4.50 -6.73
CA LEU A 51 -0.40 4.37 -6.81
C LEU A 51 -0.01 4.02 -8.24
N THR A 52 0.71 4.92 -8.89
CA THR A 52 1.16 4.75 -10.28
C THR A 52 2.61 4.35 -10.29
N ASN A 53 2.92 3.17 -10.82
CA ASN A 53 4.29 2.73 -10.99
C ASN A 53 4.97 3.63 -12.03
N LEU A 54 6.10 4.25 -11.66
CA LEU A 54 6.77 5.23 -12.52
C LEU A 54 7.44 4.57 -13.72
N ASN A 55 7.71 3.27 -13.64
CA ASN A 55 8.37 2.53 -14.70
C ASN A 55 7.36 1.96 -15.71
N SER A 56 6.36 1.23 -15.22
CA SER A 56 5.36 0.56 -16.06
C SER A 56 4.12 1.40 -16.36
N ARG A 57 3.89 2.46 -15.59
CA ARG A 57 2.69 3.31 -15.64
C ARG A 57 1.41 2.60 -15.18
N HIS A 58 1.56 1.41 -14.60
CA HIS A 58 0.43 0.68 -14.05
C HIS A 58 -0.09 1.37 -12.79
N VAL A 59 -1.42 1.50 -12.68
CA VAL A 59 -2.08 2.13 -11.53
C VAL A 59 -2.72 1.05 -10.66
N THR A 60 -2.40 1.08 -9.37
CA THR A 60 -3.04 0.22 -8.37
C THR A 60 -3.82 1.12 -7.42
N SER A 61 -5.06 0.77 -7.16
CA SER A 61 -5.96 1.61 -6.35
C SER A 61 -6.58 0.82 -5.21
N SER A 62 -6.83 1.50 -4.10
CA SER A 62 -7.55 0.92 -2.96
C SER A 62 -8.26 2.01 -2.18
N ALA A 63 -9.41 1.66 -1.61
CA ALA A 63 -10.18 2.51 -0.71
C ALA A 63 -10.27 1.93 0.70
N ASP A 64 -9.50 0.89 0.99
CA ASP A 64 -9.58 0.13 2.23
C ASP A 64 -8.75 0.76 3.34
N PHE A 65 -9.07 1.98 3.72
CA PHE A 65 -8.41 2.68 4.81
C PHE A 65 -8.85 2.12 6.17
N ILE A 66 -7.86 1.90 7.03
CA ILE A 66 -8.07 1.58 8.43
C ILE A 66 -7.40 2.70 9.23
N GLY A 67 -8.23 3.53 9.87
CA GLY A 67 -7.73 4.76 10.48
C GLY A 67 -7.15 5.68 9.41
N SER A 68 -5.91 6.08 9.56
CA SER A 68 -5.21 6.95 8.60
C SER A 68 -4.31 6.20 7.63
N LYS A 69 -4.42 4.87 7.56
CA LYS A 69 -3.52 4.03 6.78
C LYS A 69 -4.27 3.16 5.79
N VAL A 70 -3.66 2.91 4.64
CA VAL A 70 -4.12 1.93 3.66
C VAL A 70 -2.96 1.02 3.30
N GLN A 71 -3.23 -0.28 3.19
CA GLN A 71 -2.23 -1.28 2.79
C GLN A 71 -2.57 -1.81 1.41
N ILE A 72 -1.59 -1.83 0.53
CA ILE A 72 -1.76 -2.26 -0.85
C ILE A 72 -0.58 -3.17 -1.21
N GLU A 73 -0.89 -4.37 -1.71
CA GLU A 73 0.14 -5.28 -2.22
C GLU A 73 0.44 -4.92 -3.67
N LEU A 74 1.73 -4.69 -3.96
CA LEU A 74 2.16 -4.27 -5.29
C LEU A 74 3.61 -4.66 -5.54
N LEU A 75 4.06 -4.49 -6.79
CA LEU A 75 5.45 -4.73 -7.15
C LEU A 75 6.36 -3.70 -6.50
N ARG A 76 7.54 -4.13 -6.06
CA ARG A 76 8.55 -3.22 -5.51
C ARG A 76 9.00 -2.24 -6.58
N GLY A 77 9.11 -0.98 -6.22
CA GLY A 77 9.54 0.04 -7.18
C GLY A 77 9.25 1.46 -6.72
N ALA A 78 9.42 2.39 -7.63
CA ALA A 78 9.11 3.81 -7.42
C ALA A 78 7.71 4.12 -7.91
N TYR A 79 6.99 4.95 -7.16
CA TYR A 79 5.59 5.23 -7.39
C TYR A 79 5.29 6.72 -7.24
N GLN A 80 4.24 7.13 -7.93
CA GLN A 80 3.55 8.38 -7.71
C GLN A 80 2.28 8.07 -6.93
N ALA A 81 2.00 8.82 -5.87
CA ALA A 81 0.86 8.57 -5.00
C ALA A 81 -0.13 9.71 -5.06
N HIS A 82 -1.41 9.37 -5.16
CA HIS A 82 -2.51 10.34 -5.14
C HIS A 82 -3.64 9.78 -4.29
N VAL A 83 -3.97 10.47 -3.20
CA VAL A 83 -5.09 10.12 -2.32
C VAL A 83 -6.02 11.31 -2.28
N GLU A 84 -7.31 11.07 -2.49
CA GLU A 84 -8.31 12.12 -2.46
C GLU A 84 -9.62 11.58 -1.92
N GLY A 85 -10.29 12.37 -1.09
CA GLY A 85 -11.55 12.00 -0.48
C GLY A 85 -11.93 12.90 0.68
N ILE A 86 -12.55 12.30 1.69
CA ILE A 86 -13.06 12.98 2.87
C ILE A 86 -12.46 12.34 4.10
N LEU A 87 -12.10 13.15 5.09
CA LEU A 87 -11.67 12.62 6.36
C LEU A 87 -12.40 13.30 7.53
N SER A 88 -12.50 12.56 8.61
CA SER A 88 -13.02 13.00 9.87
C SER A 88 -11.85 13.09 10.85
N TYR A 89 -11.72 14.23 11.53
CA TYR A 89 -10.64 14.44 12.47
C TYR A 89 -11.08 15.26 13.67
N THR A 90 -10.29 15.20 14.73
CA THR A 90 -10.49 15.95 15.95
C THR A 90 -9.33 16.93 16.14
N ASP A 91 -9.62 18.17 16.50
CA ASP A 91 -8.58 19.16 16.80
C ASP A 91 -8.05 19.03 18.24
N LEU A 92 -7.15 19.91 18.64
CA LEU A 92 -6.56 19.90 19.99
C LEU A 92 -7.57 20.17 21.10
N GLN A 93 -8.71 20.75 20.75
CA GLN A 93 -9.78 21.07 21.71
C GLN A 93 -10.86 19.98 21.75
N GLY A 94 -10.67 18.90 21.03
CA GLY A 94 -11.60 17.79 20.98
C GLY A 94 -12.77 17.99 20.04
N LYS A 95 -12.75 19.05 19.22
CA LYS A 95 -13.83 19.32 18.27
C LYS A 95 -13.65 18.50 17.00
N ARG A 96 -14.74 17.86 16.54
CA ARG A 96 -14.73 17.01 15.34
C ARG A 96 -15.08 17.81 14.09
N PHE A 97 -14.35 17.53 13.02
CA PHE A 97 -14.56 18.11 11.71
C PHE A 97 -14.58 17.02 10.65
N VAL A 98 -15.33 17.27 9.56
CA VAL A 98 -15.34 16.44 8.36
C VAL A 98 -15.00 17.36 7.19
N ARG A 99 -13.92 17.06 6.47
CA ARG A 99 -13.44 17.93 5.39
C ARG A 99 -12.91 17.10 4.22
N SER A 100 -12.99 17.69 3.03
CA SER A 100 -12.35 17.14 1.84
C SER A 100 -10.85 17.38 1.90
N PHE A 101 -10.08 16.42 1.42
CA PHE A 101 -8.63 16.49 1.45
C PHE A 101 -8.00 15.86 0.21
N ARG A 102 -6.73 16.15 0.03
CA ARG A 102 -5.87 15.52 -0.95
C ARG A 102 -4.50 15.29 -0.32
N ALA A 103 -3.86 14.20 -0.69
CA ALA A 103 -2.49 13.90 -0.30
C ALA A 103 -1.78 13.34 -1.52
N VAL A 104 -0.71 13.99 -1.95
CA VAL A 104 -0.04 13.68 -3.21
C VAL A 104 1.47 13.65 -3.01
N SER A 105 2.15 12.73 -3.67
CA SER A 105 3.60 12.73 -3.80
C SER A 105 3.97 12.30 -5.22
N ASP A 106 4.88 13.03 -5.83
CA ASP A 106 5.35 12.71 -7.17
C ASP A 106 6.34 11.54 -7.18
N TYR A 107 6.92 11.23 -6.03
CA TYR A 107 7.90 10.17 -5.93
C TYR A 107 7.94 9.57 -4.52
N ILE A 108 7.67 8.25 -4.45
CA ILE A 108 7.88 7.46 -3.25
C ILE A 108 8.55 6.15 -3.63
N GLU A 109 9.39 5.62 -2.75
CA GLU A 109 10.06 4.34 -2.96
C GLU A 109 9.40 3.26 -2.10
N LEU A 110 8.82 2.25 -2.77
CA LEU A 110 8.20 1.10 -2.13
C LEU A 110 9.02 -0.14 -2.49
N VAL A 111 10.22 -0.21 -1.90
CA VAL A 111 11.23 -1.21 -2.28
C VAL A 111 11.62 -2.14 -1.13
N GLY A 112 10.92 -2.06 -0.02
CA GLY A 112 11.19 -2.89 1.14
C GLY A 112 10.94 -4.37 0.88
N SER A 113 11.76 -5.21 1.48
CA SER A 113 11.61 -6.66 1.39
C SER A 113 10.42 -7.10 2.26
N GLY A 114 9.34 -7.53 1.61
CA GLY A 114 8.09 -7.93 2.27
C GLY A 114 7.17 -6.76 2.58
N THR A 115 7.66 -5.69 3.20
CA THR A 115 6.86 -4.52 3.56
C THR A 115 7.57 -3.23 3.19
N SER A 116 6.77 -2.20 2.87
CA SER A 116 7.24 -0.84 2.58
C SER A 116 6.30 0.15 3.21
N GLU A 117 6.79 1.34 3.55
CA GLU A 117 5.97 2.37 4.17
C GLU A 117 6.27 3.73 3.53
N ALA A 118 5.22 4.52 3.32
CA ALA A 118 5.33 5.89 2.85
C ALA A 118 4.35 6.77 3.59
N LYS A 119 4.71 8.02 3.79
CA LYS A 119 3.93 9.00 4.52
C LYS A 119 3.56 10.14 3.59
N LEU A 120 2.28 10.49 3.55
CA LEU A 120 1.77 11.57 2.72
C LEU A 120 1.15 12.64 3.59
N ASN A 121 1.50 13.89 3.33
CA ASN A 121 0.94 15.03 4.05
C ASN A 121 -0.43 15.42 3.47
N ILE A 122 -1.40 15.65 4.35
CA ILE A 122 -2.76 16.02 3.97
C ILE A 122 -2.81 17.50 3.62
N ILE A 123 -3.55 17.81 2.54
CA ILE A 123 -3.89 19.18 2.15
C ILE A 123 -5.42 19.27 2.12
N PHE A 124 -5.99 20.20 2.86
CA PHE A 124 -7.43 20.43 2.84
C PHE A 124 -7.82 21.25 1.62
N LEU A 125 -8.98 20.89 1.02
CA LEU A 125 -9.40 21.46 -0.26
C LEU A 125 -10.39 22.61 -0.14
N ASP A 126 -10.92 22.87 1.04
CA ASP A 126 -11.90 23.92 1.27
C ASP A 126 -11.42 25.04 2.19
#